data_8a2f2d7dee3dd504c52cfdbe94d6f3be
#
_entry.id   8a2f2d7dee3dd504c52cfdbe94d6f3be
#
_cell.length_a   1.000
_cell.length_b   1.000
_cell.length_c   1.000
_cell.angle_alpha   90.00
_cell.angle_beta   90.00
_cell.angle_gamma   90.00
#
_symmetry.space_group_name_H-M   'P 1'
#
loop_
_entity.id
_entity.type
_entity.pdbx_description
1 polymer ?
#
loop_
_entity_poly.entity_id
_entity_poly.type
_entity_poly.pdbx_seq_one_letter_code
_entity_poly.pdbx_strand_id
1 'polypeptide(L)'
;MFFFSIPLHPADRPRFAFTVPSINHIEPDKRFQWKTLPQGMCLSPTICQMFVQGALKPLRERFPCLLVVHYMDDVLMCHEDLQVLKEAYPLLVKSLQLWGLQIAAQKVQIADTGQFLGSVILPEKILPQKIKIYRDDLRTLNDFQKLLGDINWLRPFLKIPSADLKPLFDILEGDTHITSPRALTPAAEAALLLVEESIKEAQLCRIDETQPFVLGVFKTRKLPTAVLWQDGPLLWIHPHASPNKSIDWYPAAIAQIALKGLKMSVSHFGKHPAVMIVPYTSFQIQTLAATSDNWAILVTTFSGKIDNHYPKHPLLQFAAYHPIVFPRVTSSAPLKDGVMVYTDGSKNGVGAMLWILKYIQRTFLPPHPRWWNVWWF
;
A
#
# COMPACT_ATOMS: atom_id res chain seq x y z
N MET A 1 -27.72 1.31 -10.85
CA MET A 1 -27.09 1.58 -9.53
C MET A 1 -27.33 0.40 -8.63
N PHE A 2 -26.29 -0.35 -8.33
CA PHE A 2 -26.36 -1.68 -7.70
C PHE A 2 -26.99 -1.69 -6.29
N PHE A 3 -26.63 -0.74 -5.41
CA PHE A 3 -27.19 -0.67 -4.05
C PHE A 3 -28.71 -0.59 -4.01
N PHE A 4 -29.34 0.09 -4.96
CA PHE A 4 -30.79 0.22 -5.03
C PHE A 4 -31.52 -1.05 -5.47
N SER A 5 -30.80 -2.10 -5.85
CA SER A 5 -31.36 -3.45 -6.10
C SER A 5 -31.48 -4.29 -4.83
N ILE A 6 -30.87 -3.88 -3.72
CA ILE A 6 -30.87 -4.62 -2.45
C ILE A 6 -32.00 -4.11 -1.56
N PRO A 7 -33.07 -4.90 -1.33
CA PRO A 7 -34.20 -4.46 -0.53
C PRO A 7 -33.86 -4.43 0.97
N LEU A 8 -34.37 -3.41 1.67
CA LEU A 8 -34.34 -3.36 3.13
C LEU A 8 -35.58 -4.05 3.70
N HIS A 9 -35.36 -4.83 4.76
CA HIS A 9 -36.47 -5.44 5.48
C HIS A 9 -37.41 -4.33 6.02
N PRO A 10 -38.74 -4.46 5.93
CA PRO A 10 -39.69 -3.42 6.35
C PRO A 10 -39.45 -2.92 7.78
N ALA A 11 -39.10 -3.79 8.72
CA ALA A 11 -38.84 -3.40 10.12
C ALA A 11 -37.56 -2.52 10.29
N ASP A 12 -36.65 -2.55 9.33
CA ASP A 12 -35.43 -1.75 9.39
C ASP A 12 -35.55 -0.39 8.68
N ARG A 13 -36.52 -0.23 7.78
CA ARG A 13 -36.73 1.01 6.99
C ARG A 13 -36.83 2.28 7.83
N PRO A 14 -37.47 2.29 9.01
CA PRO A 14 -37.53 3.49 9.85
C PRO A 14 -36.16 4.00 10.31
N ARG A 15 -35.15 3.10 10.43
CA ARG A 15 -33.77 3.46 10.77
C ARG A 15 -33.05 4.21 9.65
N PHE A 16 -33.58 4.14 8.43
CA PHE A 16 -33.06 4.80 7.23
C PHE A 16 -33.98 5.95 6.79
N ALA A 17 -34.73 6.56 7.73
CA ALA A 17 -35.55 7.72 7.45
C ALA A 17 -34.66 8.96 7.33
N PHE A 18 -35.07 9.87 6.43
CA PHE A 18 -34.47 11.16 6.22
C PHE A 18 -35.52 12.24 5.94
N THR A 19 -35.16 13.48 6.20
CA THR A 19 -36.01 14.63 5.99
C THR A 19 -35.44 15.48 4.87
N VAL A 20 -36.29 15.87 3.94
CA VAL A 20 -35.98 16.86 2.91
C VAL A 20 -36.61 18.19 3.35
N PRO A 21 -35.78 19.18 3.74
CA PRO A 21 -36.29 20.49 4.13
C PRO A 21 -36.95 21.18 2.92
N SER A 22 -38.00 21.93 3.18
CA SER A 22 -38.59 22.77 2.15
C SER A 22 -37.70 23.97 1.85
N ILE A 23 -37.72 24.42 0.59
CA ILE A 23 -36.98 25.61 0.19
C ILE A 23 -37.60 26.83 0.89
N ASN A 24 -36.76 27.58 1.63
CA ASN A 24 -37.19 28.77 2.40
C ASN A 24 -38.27 28.50 3.48
N HIS A 25 -38.43 27.24 3.93
CA HIS A 25 -39.43 26.83 4.95
C HIS A 25 -40.90 27.28 4.62
N ILE A 26 -41.23 27.36 3.33
CA ILE A 26 -42.60 27.78 2.89
C ILE A 26 -43.62 26.65 3.09
N GLU A 27 -43.17 25.39 3.02
CA GLU A 27 -43.97 24.19 3.21
C GLU A 27 -43.40 23.34 4.37
N PRO A 28 -44.21 22.45 4.97
CA PRO A 28 -43.67 21.46 5.92
C PRO A 28 -42.63 20.58 5.30
N ASP A 29 -41.60 20.24 6.08
CA ASP A 29 -40.56 19.33 5.64
C ASP A 29 -41.10 17.95 5.28
N LYS A 30 -40.63 17.37 4.18
CA LYS A 30 -41.06 16.06 3.70
C LYS A 30 -40.19 14.97 4.32
N ARG A 31 -40.84 13.97 4.93
CA ARG A 31 -40.17 12.85 5.55
C ARG A 31 -40.26 11.60 4.68
N PHE A 32 -39.10 10.96 4.44
CA PHE A 32 -38.98 9.76 3.62
C PHE A 32 -38.22 8.67 4.36
N GLN A 33 -38.35 7.44 3.88
CA GLN A 33 -37.50 6.31 4.31
C GLN A 33 -37.06 5.52 3.10
N TRP A 34 -35.83 5.01 3.18
CA TRP A 34 -35.31 4.13 2.13
C TRP A 34 -36.05 2.80 2.13
N LYS A 35 -36.41 2.30 0.94
CA LYS A 35 -36.90 0.93 0.73
C LYS A 35 -35.79 -0.04 0.37
N THR A 36 -34.67 0.49 -0.11
CA THR A 36 -33.51 -0.23 -0.58
C THR A 36 -32.24 0.32 0.11
N LEU A 37 -31.13 -0.36 -0.02
CA LEU A 37 -29.87 0.01 0.62
C LEU A 37 -29.38 1.37 0.12
N PRO A 38 -29.26 2.41 0.99
CA PRO A 38 -28.86 3.74 0.57
C PRO A 38 -27.37 3.84 0.27
N GLN A 39 -27.01 4.68 -0.70
CA GLN A 39 -25.62 5.08 -0.91
C GLN A 39 -25.19 6.08 0.17
N GLY A 40 -23.88 6.08 0.51
CA GLY A 40 -23.30 7.00 1.49
C GLY A 40 -23.36 6.52 2.94
N MET A 41 -24.07 5.44 3.25
CA MET A 41 -24.02 4.82 4.57
C MET A 41 -22.75 3.98 4.71
N CYS A 42 -22.06 4.10 5.83
CA CYS A 42 -20.78 3.43 6.10
C CYS A 42 -20.84 1.89 5.93
N LEU A 43 -21.96 1.25 6.32
CA LEU A 43 -22.14 -0.19 6.25
C LEU A 43 -22.72 -0.69 4.92
N SER A 44 -23.20 0.18 4.04
CA SER A 44 -23.79 -0.24 2.76
C SER A 44 -22.84 -1.10 1.91
N PRO A 45 -21.55 -0.80 1.79
CA PRO A 45 -20.60 -1.65 1.07
C PRO A 45 -20.49 -3.06 1.66
N THR A 46 -20.43 -3.17 2.98
CA THR A 46 -20.34 -4.46 3.68
C THR A 46 -21.61 -5.30 3.47
N ILE A 47 -22.79 -4.69 3.62
CA ILE A 47 -24.08 -5.37 3.41
C ILE A 47 -24.21 -5.82 1.95
N CYS A 48 -23.80 -4.97 1.01
CA CYS A 48 -23.75 -5.30 -0.42
C CYS A 48 -22.90 -6.54 -0.68
N GLN A 49 -21.68 -6.55 -0.12
CA GLN A 49 -20.74 -7.66 -0.26
C GLN A 49 -21.32 -8.98 0.30
N MET A 50 -21.96 -8.93 1.47
CA MET A 50 -22.62 -10.08 2.08
C MET A 50 -23.82 -10.57 1.25
N PHE A 51 -24.59 -9.66 0.67
CA PHE A 51 -25.75 -9.99 -0.17
C PHE A 51 -25.31 -10.73 -1.44
N VAL A 52 -24.29 -10.23 -2.14
CA VAL A 52 -23.71 -10.90 -3.31
C VAL A 52 -23.09 -12.24 -2.94
N GLN A 53 -22.37 -12.29 -1.80
CA GLN A 53 -21.82 -13.57 -1.30
C GLN A 53 -22.90 -14.62 -1.13
N GLY A 54 -24.07 -14.26 -0.58
CA GLY A 54 -25.22 -15.15 -0.45
C GLY A 54 -25.74 -15.64 -1.81
N ALA A 55 -25.86 -14.72 -2.77
CA ALA A 55 -26.30 -15.03 -4.14
C ALA A 55 -25.31 -15.98 -4.87
N LEU A 56 -24.00 -15.88 -4.58
CA LEU A 56 -22.96 -16.71 -5.20
C LEU A 56 -22.75 -18.06 -4.51
N LYS A 57 -23.36 -18.28 -3.35
CA LYS A 57 -23.19 -19.52 -2.56
C LYS A 57 -23.51 -20.79 -3.36
N PRO A 58 -24.68 -20.92 -4.08
CA PRO A 58 -24.99 -22.12 -4.85
C PRO A 58 -23.98 -22.43 -5.96
N LEU A 59 -23.39 -21.38 -6.55
CA LEU A 59 -22.35 -21.52 -7.57
C LEU A 59 -21.06 -22.13 -6.98
N ARG A 60 -20.61 -21.62 -5.83
CA ARG A 60 -19.42 -22.12 -5.14
C ARG A 60 -19.58 -23.53 -4.63
N GLU A 61 -20.77 -23.89 -4.15
CA GLU A 61 -21.07 -25.25 -3.70
C GLU A 61 -21.09 -26.27 -4.85
N ARG A 62 -21.60 -25.87 -6.02
CA ARG A 62 -21.69 -26.72 -7.19
C ARG A 62 -20.35 -26.90 -7.90
N PHE A 63 -19.50 -25.87 -7.90
CA PHE A 63 -18.21 -25.84 -8.58
C PHE A 63 -17.08 -25.46 -7.60
N PRO A 64 -16.67 -26.36 -6.70
CA PRO A 64 -15.69 -26.04 -5.65
C PRO A 64 -14.29 -25.72 -6.18
N CYS A 65 -13.94 -26.20 -7.38
CA CYS A 65 -12.67 -25.90 -8.06
C CYS A 65 -12.70 -24.59 -8.87
N LEU A 66 -13.89 -23.98 -9.05
CA LEU A 66 -14.04 -22.72 -9.75
C LEU A 66 -13.61 -21.57 -8.85
N LEU A 67 -12.62 -20.80 -9.26
CA LEU A 67 -12.29 -19.56 -8.58
C LEU A 67 -13.37 -18.51 -8.85
N VAL A 68 -14.10 -18.09 -7.82
CA VAL A 68 -15.12 -17.05 -7.90
C VAL A 68 -14.74 -15.92 -6.94
N VAL A 69 -14.27 -14.81 -7.48
CA VAL A 69 -13.94 -13.59 -6.76
C VAL A 69 -15.02 -12.55 -7.02
N HIS A 70 -15.47 -11.86 -5.99
CA HIS A 70 -16.42 -10.75 -6.17
C HIS A 70 -16.00 -9.56 -5.31
N TYR A 71 -16.24 -8.38 -5.84
CA TYR A 71 -16.07 -7.12 -5.15
C TYR A 71 -17.19 -6.18 -5.54
N MET A 72 -18.07 -5.87 -4.60
CA MET A 72 -19.30 -5.10 -4.86
C MET A 72 -20.15 -5.73 -5.99
N ASP A 73 -20.22 -5.02 -7.12
CA ASP A 73 -20.97 -5.40 -8.31
C ASP A 73 -20.13 -6.14 -9.36
N ASP A 74 -18.82 -6.22 -9.17
CA ASP A 74 -17.92 -6.93 -10.08
C ASP A 74 -17.73 -8.39 -9.63
N VAL A 75 -17.89 -9.34 -10.55
CA VAL A 75 -17.67 -10.77 -10.33
C VAL A 75 -16.69 -11.29 -11.37
N LEU A 76 -15.64 -11.97 -10.91
CA LEU A 76 -14.67 -12.67 -11.75
C LEU A 76 -14.78 -14.17 -11.50
N MET A 77 -14.87 -14.96 -12.56
CA MET A 77 -14.78 -16.43 -12.53
C MET A 77 -13.56 -16.88 -13.33
N CYS A 78 -12.77 -17.79 -12.77
CA CYS A 78 -11.59 -18.34 -13.43
C CYS A 78 -11.55 -19.87 -13.25
N HIS A 79 -11.24 -20.58 -14.32
CA HIS A 79 -10.98 -22.01 -14.33
C HIS A 79 -10.07 -22.37 -15.51
N GLU A 80 -9.27 -23.42 -15.39
CA GLU A 80 -8.39 -23.90 -16.47
C GLU A 80 -9.20 -24.46 -17.65
N ASP A 81 -10.30 -25.15 -17.37
CA ASP A 81 -11.20 -25.70 -18.37
C ASP A 81 -12.34 -24.72 -18.70
N LEU A 82 -12.38 -24.26 -19.94
CA LEU A 82 -13.42 -23.38 -20.48
C LEU A 82 -14.83 -24.03 -20.41
N GLN A 83 -14.92 -25.34 -20.47
CA GLN A 83 -16.21 -26.03 -20.40
C GLN A 83 -16.87 -25.83 -19.03
N VAL A 84 -16.10 -25.90 -17.95
CA VAL A 84 -16.56 -25.60 -16.59
C VAL A 84 -17.12 -24.19 -16.49
N LEU A 85 -16.46 -23.19 -17.09
CA LEU A 85 -16.94 -21.81 -17.13
C LEU A 85 -18.27 -21.69 -17.90
N LYS A 86 -18.41 -22.40 -19.03
CA LYS A 86 -19.65 -22.41 -19.82
C LYS A 86 -20.82 -23.04 -19.05
N GLU A 87 -20.58 -24.04 -18.24
CA GLU A 87 -21.59 -24.69 -17.40
C GLU A 87 -21.92 -23.85 -16.14
N ALA A 88 -20.93 -23.18 -15.58
CA ALA A 88 -21.10 -22.35 -14.39
C ALA A 88 -21.85 -21.03 -14.67
N TYR A 89 -21.67 -20.45 -15.86
CA TYR A 89 -22.26 -19.16 -16.22
C TYR A 89 -23.80 -19.11 -16.14
N PRO A 90 -24.55 -20.08 -16.72
CA PRO A 90 -26.00 -20.11 -16.57
C PRO A 90 -26.48 -20.21 -15.10
N LEU A 91 -25.74 -20.97 -14.28
CA LEU A 91 -26.03 -21.06 -12.85
C LEU A 91 -25.79 -19.72 -12.13
N LEU A 92 -24.69 -19.01 -12.47
CA LEU A 92 -24.42 -17.66 -11.97
C LEU A 92 -25.58 -16.72 -12.28
N VAL A 93 -26.00 -16.68 -13.56
CA VAL A 93 -27.10 -15.80 -14.01
C VAL A 93 -28.37 -16.11 -13.21
N LYS A 94 -28.75 -17.39 -13.11
CA LYS A 94 -29.94 -17.84 -12.39
C LYS A 94 -29.88 -17.49 -10.90
N SER A 95 -28.74 -17.74 -10.26
CA SER A 95 -28.54 -17.43 -8.83
C SER A 95 -28.67 -15.92 -8.55
N LEU A 96 -28.04 -15.08 -9.37
CA LEU A 96 -28.16 -13.64 -9.23
C LEU A 96 -29.59 -13.14 -9.46
N GLN A 97 -30.28 -13.67 -10.49
CA GLN A 97 -31.67 -13.32 -10.79
C GLN A 97 -32.63 -13.65 -9.62
N LEU A 98 -32.44 -14.79 -8.95
CA LEU A 98 -33.21 -15.17 -7.77
C LEU A 98 -33.08 -14.17 -6.61
N TRP A 99 -31.98 -13.46 -6.56
CA TRP A 99 -31.69 -12.38 -5.58
C TRP A 99 -32.03 -10.98 -6.11
N GLY A 100 -32.71 -10.89 -7.27
CA GLY A 100 -33.08 -9.61 -7.89
C GLY A 100 -31.92 -8.86 -8.54
N LEU A 101 -30.80 -9.52 -8.75
CA LEU A 101 -29.61 -8.93 -9.39
C LEU A 101 -29.58 -9.28 -10.87
N GLN A 102 -29.17 -8.35 -11.72
CA GLN A 102 -29.08 -8.54 -13.15
C GLN A 102 -27.66 -8.28 -13.66
N ILE A 103 -27.18 -9.18 -14.52
CA ILE A 103 -25.90 -9.00 -15.22
C ILE A 103 -26.11 -8.08 -16.41
N ALA A 104 -25.25 -7.07 -16.53
CA ALA A 104 -25.22 -6.18 -17.71
C ALA A 104 -24.49 -6.92 -18.84
N ALA A 105 -25.23 -7.46 -19.80
CA ALA A 105 -24.68 -8.29 -20.87
C ALA A 105 -23.55 -7.60 -21.66
N GLN A 106 -23.64 -6.29 -21.84
CA GLN A 106 -22.63 -5.49 -22.54
C GLN A 106 -21.31 -5.33 -21.77
N LYS A 107 -21.27 -5.69 -20.46
CA LYS A 107 -20.06 -5.64 -19.62
C LYS A 107 -19.44 -7.01 -19.41
N VAL A 108 -20.07 -8.08 -19.91
CA VAL A 108 -19.51 -9.43 -19.77
C VAL A 108 -18.29 -9.56 -20.67
N GLN A 109 -17.18 -9.98 -20.09
CA GLN A 109 -15.93 -10.25 -20.77
C GLN A 109 -15.67 -11.77 -20.72
N ILE A 110 -15.54 -12.40 -21.88
CA ILE A 110 -15.21 -13.82 -22.00
C ILE A 110 -13.94 -13.89 -22.85
N ALA A 111 -12.80 -13.88 -22.20
CA ALA A 111 -11.49 -13.90 -22.86
C ALA A 111 -10.41 -14.36 -21.89
N ASP A 112 -9.24 -14.74 -22.43
CA ASP A 112 -8.03 -15.02 -21.64
C ASP A 112 -7.43 -13.75 -21.02
N THR A 113 -7.90 -12.59 -21.46
CA THR A 113 -7.51 -11.28 -20.96
C THR A 113 -8.74 -10.52 -20.48
N GLY A 114 -8.66 -9.89 -19.32
CA GLY A 114 -9.80 -9.20 -18.75
C GLY A 114 -9.41 -7.95 -17.96
N GLN A 115 -10.39 -7.06 -17.78
CA GLN A 115 -10.26 -5.92 -16.87
C GLN A 115 -11.01 -6.23 -15.58
N PHE A 116 -10.31 -6.14 -14.45
CA PHE A 116 -10.90 -6.36 -13.13
C PHE A 116 -10.23 -5.44 -12.10
N LEU A 117 -11.03 -4.71 -11.34
CA LEU A 117 -10.60 -3.81 -10.25
C LEU A 117 -9.43 -2.88 -10.63
N GLY A 118 -9.51 -2.23 -11.78
CA GLY A 118 -8.48 -1.28 -12.23
C GLY A 118 -7.18 -1.92 -12.75
N SER A 119 -7.18 -3.23 -12.97
CA SER A 119 -6.06 -3.98 -13.55
C SER A 119 -6.48 -4.65 -14.85
N VAL A 120 -5.55 -4.75 -15.79
CA VAL A 120 -5.67 -5.57 -16.99
C VAL A 120 -4.92 -6.87 -16.73
N ILE A 121 -5.66 -7.97 -16.67
CA ILE A 121 -5.12 -9.30 -16.42
C ILE A 121 -4.84 -9.97 -17.77
N LEU A 122 -3.57 -10.27 -18.02
CA LEU A 122 -3.07 -11.01 -19.17
C LEU A 122 -2.65 -12.42 -18.72
N PRO A 123 -2.41 -13.38 -19.62
CA PRO A 123 -1.99 -14.74 -19.24
C PRO A 123 -0.76 -14.78 -18.33
N GLU A 124 0.24 -13.97 -18.57
CA GLU A 124 1.52 -13.97 -17.85
C GLU A 124 1.77 -12.71 -17.00
N LYS A 125 0.98 -11.65 -17.22
CA LYS A 125 1.23 -10.32 -16.65
C LYS A 125 -0.04 -9.66 -16.13
N ILE A 126 0.15 -8.74 -15.22
CA ILE A 126 -0.89 -7.84 -14.72
C ILE A 126 -0.40 -6.42 -14.97
N LEU A 127 -1.19 -5.65 -15.73
CA LEU A 127 -0.90 -4.25 -16.01
C LEU A 127 -1.87 -3.36 -15.24
N PRO A 128 -1.48 -2.17 -14.81
CA PRO A 128 -2.45 -1.19 -14.35
C PRO A 128 -3.35 -0.81 -15.52
N GLN A 129 -4.64 -0.69 -15.27
CA GLN A 129 -5.54 -0.07 -16.25
C GLN A 129 -5.01 1.34 -16.51
N LYS A 130 -4.87 1.74 -17.79
CA LYS A 130 -4.21 2.98 -18.19
C LYS A 130 -4.92 4.17 -17.53
N ILE A 131 -4.38 4.66 -16.42
CA ILE A 131 -4.87 5.85 -15.75
C ILE A 131 -4.24 7.05 -16.43
N LYS A 132 -5.07 7.91 -17.01
CA LYS A 132 -4.62 9.26 -17.36
C LYS A 132 -4.45 10.02 -16.04
N ILE A 133 -3.23 10.37 -15.72
CA ILE A 133 -2.99 11.33 -14.65
C ILE A 133 -3.45 12.69 -15.17
N TYR A 134 -4.55 13.18 -14.61
CA TYR A 134 -5.07 14.50 -14.95
C TYR A 134 -4.19 15.56 -14.30
N ARG A 135 -3.45 16.30 -15.12
CA ARG A 135 -2.62 17.43 -14.69
C ARG A 135 -3.35 18.76 -14.81
N ASP A 136 -4.37 18.81 -15.67
CA ASP A 136 -5.09 20.03 -15.99
C ASP A 136 -5.93 20.44 -14.79
N ASP A 137 -5.83 21.68 -14.38
CA ASP A 137 -6.60 22.29 -13.28
C ASP A 137 -6.30 21.83 -11.85
N LEU A 138 -5.06 21.44 -11.54
CA LEU A 138 -4.63 21.20 -10.15
C LEU A 138 -4.49 22.53 -9.40
N ARG A 139 -5.54 22.95 -8.66
CA ARG A 139 -5.60 24.25 -7.98
C ARG A 139 -5.89 24.15 -6.49
N THR A 140 -6.57 23.11 -6.06
CA THR A 140 -7.06 22.97 -4.69
C THR A 140 -6.49 21.74 -3.98
N LEU A 141 -6.51 21.74 -2.65
CA LEU A 141 -6.14 20.58 -1.85
C LEU A 141 -6.87 19.30 -2.30
N ASN A 142 -8.16 19.41 -2.61
CA ASN A 142 -8.96 18.28 -3.08
C ASN A 142 -8.43 17.68 -4.40
N ASP A 143 -7.95 18.52 -5.33
CA ASP A 143 -7.42 18.06 -6.60
C ASP A 143 -6.12 17.27 -6.40
N PHE A 144 -5.24 17.76 -5.53
CA PHE A 144 -4.02 17.04 -5.16
C PHE A 144 -4.28 15.78 -4.34
N GLN A 145 -5.30 15.76 -3.48
CA GLN A 145 -5.71 14.55 -2.76
C GLN A 145 -6.20 13.46 -3.73
N LYS A 146 -6.98 13.81 -4.75
CA LYS A 146 -7.41 12.88 -5.80
C LYS A 146 -6.21 12.35 -6.59
N LEU A 147 -5.34 13.24 -7.07
CA LEU A 147 -4.12 12.86 -7.79
C LEU A 147 -3.25 11.88 -6.99
N LEU A 148 -3.02 12.19 -5.72
CA LEU A 148 -2.21 11.33 -4.84
C LEU A 148 -2.92 10.02 -4.48
N GLY A 149 -4.25 10.02 -4.44
CA GLY A 149 -5.05 8.81 -4.33
C GLY A 149 -4.81 7.86 -5.51
N ASP A 150 -4.85 8.39 -6.74
CA ASP A 150 -4.57 7.64 -7.97
C ASP A 150 -3.13 7.11 -8.00
N ILE A 151 -2.15 7.94 -7.63
CA ILE A 151 -0.75 7.51 -7.54
C ILE A 151 -0.58 6.40 -6.49
N ASN A 152 -1.19 6.53 -5.31
CA ASN A 152 -1.13 5.51 -4.27
C ASN A 152 -1.77 4.18 -4.70
N TRP A 153 -2.84 4.23 -5.50
CA TRP A 153 -3.45 3.05 -6.10
C TRP A 153 -2.48 2.30 -7.03
N LEU A 154 -1.65 3.05 -7.76
CA LEU A 154 -0.66 2.48 -8.69
C LEU A 154 0.63 2.02 -8.00
N ARG A 155 0.88 2.40 -6.75
CA ARG A 155 2.12 2.09 -6.01
C ARG A 155 2.55 0.61 -6.06
N PRO A 156 1.64 -0.38 -5.97
CA PRO A 156 2.01 -1.79 -6.09
C PRO A 156 2.65 -2.18 -7.43
N PHE A 157 2.40 -1.42 -8.48
CA PHE A 157 2.97 -1.62 -9.84
C PHE A 157 4.27 -0.85 -10.05
N LEU A 158 4.55 0.17 -9.24
CA LEU A 158 5.62 1.13 -9.49
C LEU A 158 6.85 0.87 -8.61
N LYS A 159 8.01 0.86 -9.24
CA LYS A 159 9.33 0.76 -8.58
C LYS A 159 9.74 2.04 -7.82
N ILE A 160 8.92 3.06 -7.75
CA ILE A 160 9.27 4.39 -7.23
C ILE A 160 9.34 4.38 -5.70
N PRO A 161 10.50 4.68 -5.08
CA PRO A 161 10.62 4.83 -3.64
C PRO A 161 9.74 5.96 -3.08
N SER A 162 9.27 5.82 -1.84
CA SER A 162 8.45 6.85 -1.20
C SER A 162 9.15 8.21 -1.08
N ALA A 163 10.49 8.21 -1.00
CA ALA A 163 11.27 9.43 -0.92
C ALA A 163 11.17 10.31 -2.18
N ASP A 164 11.05 9.69 -3.35
CA ASP A 164 10.97 10.40 -4.63
C ASP A 164 9.57 11.01 -4.85
N LEU A 165 8.55 10.48 -4.17
CA LEU A 165 7.19 11.02 -4.17
C LEU A 165 6.94 12.05 -3.06
N LYS A 166 7.89 12.22 -2.12
CA LYS A 166 7.72 13.15 -0.99
C LYS A 166 7.32 14.56 -1.43
N PRO A 167 7.93 15.20 -2.47
CA PRO A 167 7.53 16.54 -2.89
C PRO A 167 6.06 16.67 -3.26
N LEU A 168 5.43 15.61 -3.76
CA LEU A 168 3.99 15.59 -4.06
C LEU A 168 3.15 15.52 -2.78
N PHE A 169 3.59 14.74 -1.78
CA PHE A 169 2.89 14.67 -0.49
C PHE A 169 3.03 15.95 0.33
N ASP A 170 4.16 16.64 0.22
CA ASP A 170 4.41 17.90 0.94
C ASP A 170 3.42 19.03 0.50
N ILE A 171 2.83 18.93 -0.70
CA ILE A 171 1.79 19.87 -1.16
C ILE A 171 0.50 19.75 -0.30
N LEU A 172 0.25 18.60 0.30
CA LEU A 172 -0.93 18.41 1.17
C LEU A 172 -0.78 19.09 2.53
N GLU A 173 0.42 19.55 2.91
CA GLU A 173 0.66 20.22 4.19
C GLU A 173 0.06 21.64 4.17
N GLY A 174 -0.35 22.14 5.34
CA GLY A 174 -0.88 23.49 5.54
C GLY A 174 -2.37 23.51 5.87
N ASP A 175 -3.11 24.46 5.29
CA ASP A 175 -4.56 24.59 5.53
C ASP A 175 -5.30 23.33 5.10
N THR A 176 -6.13 22.79 5.98
CA THR A 176 -6.87 21.53 5.79
C THR A 176 -8.19 21.68 5.03
N HIS A 177 -8.57 22.93 4.70
CA HIS A 177 -9.80 23.15 3.96
C HIS A 177 -9.68 22.59 2.53
N ILE A 178 -10.66 21.83 2.07
CA ILE A 178 -10.62 21.11 0.79
C ILE A 178 -10.44 22.01 -0.44
N THR A 179 -10.92 23.28 -0.36
CA THR A 179 -10.78 24.26 -1.42
C THR A 179 -9.56 25.16 -1.26
N SER A 180 -8.69 24.92 -0.25
CA SER A 180 -7.51 25.73 -0.05
C SER A 180 -6.59 25.65 -1.28
N PRO A 181 -6.04 26.80 -1.74
CA PRO A 181 -5.24 26.83 -2.95
C PRO A 181 -3.92 26.08 -2.78
N ARG A 182 -3.53 25.35 -3.81
CA ARG A 182 -2.26 24.62 -3.90
C ARG A 182 -1.68 24.79 -5.29
N ALA A 183 -0.34 24.69 -5.39
CA ALA A 183 0.37 24.75 -6.65
C ALA A 183 1.44 23.66 -6.73
N LEU A 184 1.75 23.21 -7.93
CA LEU A 184 2.88 22.34 -8.19
C LEU A 184 4.18 23.11 -7.98
N THR A 185 5.07 22.55 -7.16
CA THR A 185 6.44 23.00 -7.08
C THR A 185 7.29 22.33 -8.17
N PRO A 186 8.44 22.90 -8.60
CA PRO A 186 9.30 22.25 -9.59
C PRO A 186 9.75 20.84 -9.17
N ALA A 187 9.97 20.62 -7.87
CA ALA A 187 10.31 19.30 -7.34
C ALA A 187 9.13 18.30 -7.42
N ALA A 188 7.90 18.77 -7.19
CA ALA A 188 6.69 17.96 -7.32
C ALA A 188 6.38 17.65 -8.79
N GLU A 189 6.65 18.58 -9.69
CA GLU A 189 6.51 18.38 -11.12
C GLU A 189 7.48 17.31 -11.64
N ALA A 190 8.74 17.35 -11.21
CA ALA A 190 9.73 16.32 -11.51
C ALA A 190 9.31 14.95 -10.97
N ALA A 191 8.75 14.89 -9.76
CA ALA A 191 8.22 13.65 -9.19
C ALA A 191 7.01 13.12 -9.99
N LEU A 192 6.15 13.98 -10.49
CA LEU A 192 5.01 13.62 -11.30
C LEU A 192 5.44 13.07 -12.68
N LEU A 193 6.45 13.68 -13.31
CA LEU A 193 7.07 13.15 -14.54
C LEU A 193 7.63 11.75 -14.33
N LEU A 194 8.34 11.52 -13.21
CA LEU A 194 8.86 10.20 -12.85
C LEU A 194 7.74 9.15 -12.72
N VAL A 195 6.60 9.53 -12.14
CA VAL A 195 5.42 8.66 -12.04
C VAL A 195 4.88 8.32 -13.42
N GLU A 196 4.73 9.30 -14.30
CA GLU A 196 4.21 9.08 -15.66
C GLU A 196 5.12 8.18 -16.50
N GLU A 197 6.43 8.35 -16.40
CA GLU A 197 7.39 7.46 -17.07
C GLU A 197 7.29 6.03 -16.51
N SER A 198 7.24 5.91 -15.18
CA SER A 198 7.14 4.60 -14.53
C SER A 198 5.85 3.86 -14.85
N ILE A 199 4.74 4.57 -15.06
CA ILE A 199 3.46 3.95 -15.46
C ILE A 199 3.54 3.33 -16.85
N LYS A 200 4.32 3.91 -17.77
CA LYS A 200 4.48 3.35 -19.13
C LYS A 200 5.13 1.97 -19.11
N GLU A 201 6.01 1.74 -18.14
CA GLU A 201 6.75 0.49 -17.98
C GLU A 201 6.16 -0.41 -16.88
N ALA A 202 5.10 0.05 -16.21
CA ALA A 202 4.51 -0.65 -15.07
C ALA A 202 3.89 -1.98 -15.50
N GLN A 203 4.45 -3.06 -14.99
CA GLN A 203 3.92 -4.40 -15.15
C GLN A 203 4.29 -5.28 -13.97
N LEU A 204 3.40 -6.19 -13.61
CA LEU A 204 3.66 -7.26 -12.65
C LEU A 204 3.57 -8.59 -13.39
N CYS A 205 4.36 -9.57 -12.96
CA CYS A 205 4.21 -10.94 -13.41
C CYS A 205 3.06 -11.62 -12.65
N ARG A 206 2.41 -12.58 -13.29
CA ARG A 206 1.52 -13.49 -12.57
C ARG A 206 2.38 -14.50 -11.81
N ILE A 207 1.93 -14.87 -10.61
CA ILE A 207 2.62 -15.89 -9.83
C ILE A 207 2.42 -17.28 -10.48
N ASP A 208 3.51 -18.03 -10.59
CA ASP A 208 3.47 -19.46 -10.80
C ASP A 208 3.45 -20.16 -9.43
N GLU A 209 2.34 -20.80 -9.10
CA GLU A 209 2.15 -21.42 -7.78
C GLU A 209 3.07 -22.63 -7.56
N THR A 210 3.57 -23.22 -8.64
CA THR A 210 4.48 -24.38 -8.59
C THR A 210 5.90 -24.00 -8.21
N GLN A 211 6.28 -22.74 -8.41
CA GLN A 211 7.61 -22.26 -8.17
C GLN A 211 7.72 -21.40 -6.89
N PRO A 212 8.88 -21.40 -6.23
CA PRO A 212 9.12 -20.52 -5.12
C PRO A 212 9.31 -19.07 -5.60
N PHE A 213 8.93 -18.12 -4.75
CA PHE A 213 9.21 -16.70 -4.96
C PHE A 213 10.03 -16.13 -3.80
N VAL A 214 10.60 -14.97 -3.99
CA VAL A 214 11.48 -14.32 -3.02
C VAL A 214 10.95 -12.95 -2.64
N LEU A 215 11.31 -12.50 -1.43
CA LEU A 215 11.10 -11.13 -0.97
C LEU A 215 12.45 -10.40 -1.01
N GLY A 216 12.60 -9.45 -1.92
CA GLY A 216 13.77 -8.58 -1.96
C GLY A 216 13.52 -7.27 -1.23
N VAL A 217 14.38 -6.92 -0.27
CA VAL A 217 14.32 -5.65 0.46
C VAL A 217 15.53 -4.81 0.09
N PHE A 218 15.30 -3.61 -0.41
CA PHE A 218 16.33 -2.73 -0.95
C PHE A 218 16.51 -1.48 -0.12
N LYS A 219 17.76 -1.13 0.11
CA LYS A 219 18.13 0.17 0.64
C LYS A 219 17.96 1.23 -0.45
N THR A 220 17.24 2.28 -0.18
CA THR A 220 17.17 3.47 -1.01
C THR A 220 17.67 4.69 -0.24
N ARG A 221 17.69 5.86 -0.88
CA ARG A 221 18.32 7.06 -0.30
C ARG A 221 17.76 7.46 1.08
N LYS A 222 16.45 7.34 1.29
CA LYS A 222 15.80 7.80 2.54
C LYS A 222 15.01 6.69 3.23
N LEU A 223 14.21 5.92 2.51
CA LEU A 223 13.34 4.88 3.06
C LEU A 223 13.50 3.61 2.24
N PRO A 224 13.52 2.41 2.86
CA PRO A 224 13.66 1.17 2.11
C PRO A 224 12.45 0.90 1.23
N THR A 225 12.65 0.07 0.21
CA THR A 225 11.59 -0.45 -0.67
C THR A 225 11.75 -1.96 -0.76
N ALA A 226 10.66 -2.68 -1.02
CA ALA A 226 10.72 -4.12 -1.19
C ALA A 226 9.92 -4.56 -2.42
N VAL A 227 10.19 -5.78 -2.88
CA VAL A 227 9.47 -6.42 -3.99
C VAL A 227 9.28 -7.91 -3.70
N LEU A 228 8.10 -8.43 -3.97
CA LEU A 228 7.89 -9.85 -4.14
C LEU A 228 8.26 -10.21 -5.57
N TRP A 229 9.13 -11.18 -5.74
CA TRP A 229 9.82 -11.47 -7.00
C TRP A 229 9.85 -12.96 -7.29
N GLN A 230 9.57 -13.33 -8.53
CA GLN A 230 9.77 -14.67 -9.06
C GLN A 230 10.67 -14.58 -10.31
N ASP A 231 10.17 -14.60 -11.51
CA ASP A 231 10.92 -14.28 -12.74
C ASP A 231 10.83 -12.79 -13.12
N GLY A 232 10.01 -12.06 -12.38
CA GLY A 232 9.78 -10.63 -12.45
C GLY A 232 9.05 -10.14 -11.20
N PRO A 233 8.72 -8.86 -11.14
CA PRO A 233 8.01 -8.29 -10.00
C PRO A 233 6.59 -8.85 -9.92
N LEU A 234 6.24 -9.43 -8.77
CA LEU A 234 4.87 -9.82 -8.43
C LEU A 234 4.13 -8.69 -7.74
N LEU A 235 4.83 -7.91 -6.92
CA LEU A 235 4.27 -6.79 -6.16
C LEU A 235 5.38 -5.90 -5.61
N TRP A 236 5.29 -4.59 -5.84
CA TRP A 236 6.13 -3.61 -5.18
C TRP A 236 5.55 -3.21 -3.83
N ILE A 237 6.41 -3.06 -2.83
CA ILE A 237 6.04 -2.77 -1.45
C ILE A 237 6.81 -1.54 -0.98
N HIS A 238 6.05 -0.54 -0.55
CA HIS A 238 6.61 0.73 -0.10
C HIS A 238 6.16 1.02 1.34
N PRO A 239 6.97 1.73 2.14
CA PRO A 239 6.53 2.24 3.42
C PRO A 239 5.42 3.27 3.24
N HIS A 240 4.60 3.46 4.27
CA HIS A 240 3.63 4.55 4.27
C HIS A 240 4.35 5.90 4.16
N ALA A 241 3.76 6.82 3.41
CA ALA A 241 4.29 8.18 3.23
C ALA A 241 4.01 9.10 4.44
N SER A 242 3.38 8.58 5.48
CA SER A 242 3.07 9.33 6.70
C SER A 242 4.36 9.82 7.36
N PRO A 243 4.50 11.11 7.64
CA PRO A 243 5.64 11.63 8.36
C PRO A 243 5.59 11.11 9.81
N ASN A 244 6.39 10.09 10.10
CA ASN A 244 6.63 9.74 11.49
C ASN A 244 7.34 10.91 12.15
N LYS A 245 6.85 11.35 13.30
CA LYS A 245 7.49 12.38 14.13
C LYS A 245 8.79 11.89 14.77
N SER A 246 9.05 10.58 14.72
CA SER A 246 10.26 9.92 15.20
C SER A 246 11.19 9.61 14.03
N ILE A 247 12.49 9.76 14.27
CA ILE A 247 13.53 9.29 13.36
C ILE A 247 13.73 7.81 13.65
N ASP A 248 13.18 6.96 12.79
CA ASP A 248 13.42 5.53 12.90
C ASP A 248 14.85 5.21 12.41
N TRP A 249 15.53 4.35 13.17
CA TRP A 249 16.80 3.82 12.76
C TRP A 249 16.64 3.01 11.47
N TYR A 250 17.46 3.32 10.46
CA TYR A 250 17.28 2.78 9.11
C TYR A 250 17.21 1.23 9.05
N PRO A 251 18.03 0.46 9.80
CA PRO A 251 17.88 -0.99 9.88
C PRO A 251 16.51 -1.44 10.44
N ALA A 252 15.92 -0.71 11.38
CA ALA A 252 14.57 -1.02 11.86
C ALA A 252 13.52 -0.81 10.77
N ALA A 253 13.67 0.24 9.95
CA ALA A 253 12.79 0.47 8.80
C ALA A 253 12.90 -0.66 7.76
N ILE A 254 14.09 -1.27 7.56
CA ILE A 254 14.26 -2.45 6.71
C ILE A 254 13.51 -3.65 7.28
N ALA A 255 13.59 -3.90 8.60
CA ALA A 255 12.83 -4.98 9.21
C ALA A 255 11.31 -4.75 9.11
N GLN A 256 10.84 -3.53 9.32
CA GLN A 256 9.41 -3.18 9.21
C GLN A 256 8.87 -3.42 7.79
N ILE A 257 9.61 -3.01 6.74
CA ILE A 257 9.15 -3.27 5.37
C ILE A 257 9.24 -4.74 4.99
N ALA A 258 10.21 -5.48 5.54
CA ALA A 258 10.30 -6.92 5.38
C ALA A 258 9.10 -7.63 6.03
N LEU A 259 8.74 -7.29 7.26
CA LEU A 259 7.54 -7.79 7.94
C LEU A 259 6.26 -7.44 7.17
N LYS A 260 6.17 -6.22 6.63
CA LYS A 260 5.07 -5.83 5.74
C LYS A 260 5.03 -6.72 4.50
N GLY A 261 6.19 -7.02 3.91
CA GLY A 261 6.33 -7.92 2.76
C GLY A 261 5.85 -9.34 3.05
N LEU A 262 6.22 -9.90 4.19
CA LEU A 262 5.73 -11.20 4.64
C LEU A 262 4.22 -11.21 4.83
N LYS A 263 3.66 -10.18 5.47
CA LYS A 263 2.21 -10.05 5.63
C LYS A 263 1.49 -9.97 4.28
N MET A 264 2.04 -9.18 3.34
CA MET A 264 1.45 -9.04 2.01
C MET A 264 1.58 -10.32 1.19
N SER A 265 2.68 -11.08 1.31
CA SER A 265 2.83 -12.36 0.61
C SER A 265 1.76 -13.37 1.02
N VAL A 266 1.47 -13.46 2.33
CA VAL A 266 0.38 -14.32 2.82
C VAL A 266 -1.00 -13.80 2.40
N SER A 267 -1.21 -12.48 2.46
CA SER A 267 -2.50 -11.88 2.08
C SER A 267 -2.82 -12.05 0.59
N HIS A 268 -1.82 -11.98 -0.30
CA HIS A 268 -2.04 -12.03 -1.75
C HIS A 268 -1.85 -13.43 -2.34
N PHE A 269 -0.92 -14.21 -1.79
CA PHE A 269 -0.50 -15.49 -2.38
C PHE A 269 -0.72 -16.70 -1.44
N GLY A 270 -1.22 -16.47 -0.21
CA GLY A 270 -1.50 -17.53 0.75
C GLY A 270 -0.26 -18.24 1.33
N LYS A 271 0.96 -17.80 0.96
CA LYS A 271 2.22 -18.46 1.35
C LYS A 271 3.35 -17.45 1.60
N HIS A 272 4.35 -17.87 2.38
CA HIS A 272 5.57 -17.09 2.57
C HIS A 272 6.54 -17.25 1.40
N PRO A 273 7.41 -16.25 1.13
CA PRO A 273 8.52 -16.39 0.20
C PRO A 273 9.49 -17.48 0.70
N ALA A 274 10.12 -18.20 -0.22
CA ALA A 274 11.14 -19.21 0.14
C ALA A 274 12.43 -18.56 0.66
N VAL A 275 12.76 -17.39 0.11
CA VAL A 275 13.98 -16.64 0.47
C VAL A 275 13.60 -15.18 0.70
N MET A 276 14.17 -14.60 1.75
CA MET A 276 14.14 -13.16 1.99
C MET A 276 15.54 -12.60 1.75
N ILE A 277 15.65 -11.62 0.87
CA ILE A 277 16.93 -10.99 0.53
C ILE A 277 16.96 -9.63 1.19
N VAL A 278 17.93 -9.42 2.07
CA VAL A 278 18.13 -8.17 2.81
C VAL A 278 19.55 -7.67 2.61
N PRO A 279 19.78 -6.35 2.71
CA PRO A 279 21.09 -5.77 2.46
C PRO A 279 22.06 -5.91 3.64
N TYR A 280 22.07 -7.06 4.31
CA TYR A 280 22.93 -7.35 5.48
C TYR A 280 23.52 -8.74 5.42
N THR A 281 24.74 -8.89 5.94
CA THR A 281 25.38 -10.19 6.13
C THR A 281 24.75 -10.96 7.29
N SER A 282 24.94 -12.28 7.34
CA SER A 282 24.42 -13.12 8.43
C SER A 282 24.89 -12.66 9.81
N PHE A 283 26.16 -12.23 9.94
CA PHE A 283 26.68 -11.67 11.20
C PHE A 283 25.96 -10.37 11.60
N GLN A 284 25.73 -9.47 10.63
CA GLN A 284 25.00 -8.24 10.86
C GLN A 284 23.55 -8.50 11.29
N ILE A 285 22.89 -9.49 10.68
CA ILE A 285 21.50 -9.87 11.03
C ILE A 285 21.44 -10.40 12.46
N GLN A 286 22.42 -11.22 12.89
CA GLN A 286 22.49 -11.69 14.29
C GLN A 286 22.62 -10.52 15.27
N THR A 287 23.51 -9.57 14.98
CA THR A 287 23.68 -8.37 15.81
C THR A 287 22.38 -7.54 15.83
N LEU A 288 21.73 -7.34 14.69
CA LEU A 288 20.48 -6.62 14.59
C LEU A 288 19.33 -7.31 15.36
N ALA A 289 19.24 -8.63 15.29
CA ALA A 289 18.25 -9.41 16.03
C ALA A 289 18.43 -9.31 17.56
N ALA A 290 19.68 -9.16 18.00
CA ALA A 290 19.99 -8.96 19.44
C ALA A 290 19.69 -7.53 19.94
N THR A 291 19.64 -6.53 19.04
CA THR A 291 19.56 -5.10 19.39
C THR A 291 18.26 -4.41 18.97
N SER A 292 17.40 -5.07 18.18
CA SER A 292 16.18 -4.48 17.63
C SER A 292 15.03 -5.48 17.65
N ASP A 293 13.93 -5.11 18.31
CA ASP A 293 12.72 -5.92 18.41
C ASP A 293 12.15 -6.26 17.03
N ASN A 294 12.15 -5.32 16.09
CA ASN A 294 11.67 -5.56 14.71
C ASN A 294 12.49 -6.65 14.01
N TRP A 295 13.82 -6.69 14.22
CA TRP A 295 14.68 -7.74 13.67
C TRP A 295 14.52 -9.07 14.40
N ALA A 296 14.37 -9.05 15.72
CA ALA A 296 14.07 -10.24 16.50
C ALA A 296 12.76 -10.89 16.03
N ILE A 297 11.71 -10.10 15.88
CA ILE A 297 10.41 -10.55 15.34
C ILE A 297 10.55 -11.10 13.92
N LEU A 298 11.27 -10.38 13.04
CA LEU A 298 11.45 -10.79 11.65
C LEU A 298 12.14 -12.16 11.54
N VAL A 299 13.25 -12.34 12.28
CA VAL A 299 14.04 -13.60 12.24
C VAL A 299 13.27 -14.76 12.86
N THR A 300 12.47 -14.52 13.90
CA THR A 300 11.65 -15.57 14.53
C THR A 300 10.40 -15.92 13.75
N THR A 301 9.82 -14.95 13.02
CA THR A 301 8.57 -15.17 12.26
C THR A 301 8.85 -15.81 10.90
N PHE A 302 10.00 -15.54 10.31
CA PHE A 302 10.35 -16.04 8.98
C PHE A 302 11.14 -17.35 9.06
N SER A 303 10.52 -18.44 8.60
CA SER A 303 11.12 -19.79 8.59
C SER A 303 11.95 -20.11 7.33
N GLY A 304 11.92 -19.23 6.31
CA GLY A 304 12.66 -19.39 5.08
C GLY A 304 14.13 -18.98 5.20
N LYS A 305 14.86 -19.08 4.10
CA LYS A 305 16.28 -18.65 4.05
C LYS A 305 16.38 -17.12 3.99
N ILE A 306 17.24 -16.53 4.82
CA ILE A 306 17.64 -15.12 4.70
C ILE A 306 18.98 -15.05 3.97
N ASP A 307 19.05 -14.25 2.91
CA ASP A 307 20.21 -14.11 2.03
C ASP A 307 20.50 -12.61 1.77
N ASN A 308 21.68 -12.31 1.21
CA ASN A 308 22.04 -10.96 0.79
C ASN A 308 22.45 -10.88 -0.70
N HIS A 309 22.19 -11.94 -1.47
CA HIS A 309 22.48 -12.01 -2.89
C HIS A 309 21.23 -11.71 -3.71
N TYR A 310 21.20 -10.52 -4.32
CA TYR A 310 20.09 -10.09 -5.17
C TYR A 310 20.15 -10.73 -6.56
N PRO A 311 19.00 -11.05 -7.17
CA PRO A 311 18.94 -11.50 -8.56
C PRO A 311 19.55 -10.45 -9.49
N LYS A 312 20.34 -10.92 -10.48
CA LYS A 312 20.92 -10.04 -11.50
C LYS A 312 19.87 -9.71 -12.54
N HIS A 313 19.09 -8.65 -12.32
CA HIS A 313 18.06 -8.21 -13.25
C HIS A 313 18.10 -6.67 -13.40
N PRO A 314 17.92 -6.12 -14.62
CA PRO A 314 17.96 -4.66 -14.85
C PRO A 314 17.02 -3.86 -13.95
N LEU A 315 15.82 -4.36 -13.66
CA LEU A 315 14.86 -3.72 -12.76
C LEU A 315 15.36 -3.59 -11.30
N LEU A 316 16.36 -4.39 -10.90
CA LEU A 316 16.89 -4.42 -9.54
C LEU A 316 18.24 -3.68 -9.41
N GLN A 317 18.76 -3.11 -10.50
CA GLN A 317 20.07 -2.43 -10.51
C GLN A 317 20.14 -1.23 -9.57
N PHE A 318 19.01 -0.58 -9.27
CA PHE A 318 18.98 0.55 -8.34
C PHE A 318 19.51 0.19 -6.93
N ALA A 319 19.45 -1.07 -6.54
CA ALA A 319 19.99 -1.56 -5.27
C ALA A 319 21.52 -1.42 -5.17
N ALA A 320 22.22 -1.45 -6.30
CA ALA A 320 23.69 -1.37 -6.34
C ALA A 320 24.22 0.05 -6.03
N TYR A 321 23.41 1.08 -6.15
CA TYR A 321 23.81 2.48 -5.94
C TYR A 321 23.81 2.92 -4.48
N HIS A 322 23.36 2.08 -3.55
CA HIS A 322 23.28 2.43 -2.15
C HIS A 322 24.07 1.45 -1.26
N PRO A 323 25.40 1.64 -1.16
CA PRO A 323 26.21 0.80 -0.31
C PRO A 323 25.75 0.88 1.15
N ILE A 324 25.79 -0.25 1.84
CA ILE A 324 25.42 -0.33 3.24
C ILE A 324 26.64 -0.01 4.07
N VAL A 325 26.55 1.09 4.82
CA VAL A 325 27.50 1.33 5.90
C VAL A 325 26.87 0.78 7.17
N PHE A 326 27.40 -0.32 7.66
CA PHE A 326 26.95 -0.87 8.93
C PHE A 326 27.55 -0.04 10.08
N PRO A 327 26.76 0.37 11.05
CA PRO A 327 27.31 1.05 12.23
C PRO A 327 28.35 0.16 12.88
N ARG A 328 29.47 0.72 13.29
CA ARG A 328 30.49 -0.02 14.04
C ARG A 328 29.88 -0.58 15.31
N VAL A 329 30.46 -1.67 15.82
CA VAL A 329 29.96 -2.36 17.01
C VAL A 329 29.69 -1.35 18.14
N THR A 330 28.44 -1.32 18.61
CA THR A 330 28.05 -0.49 19.76
C THR A 330 28.23 -1.32 21.02
N SER A 331 28.80 -0.73 22.05
CA SER A 331 28.86 -1.33 23.39
C SER A 331 27.59 -0.97 24.16
N SER A 332 26.95 -1.95 24.81
CA SER A 332 25.85 -1.71 25.75
C SER A 332 26.33 -1.11 27.09
N ALA A 333 27.62 -1.18 27.37
CA ALA A 333 28.22 -0.56 28.55
C ALA A 333 28.71 0.86 28.20
N PRO A 334 28.52 1.86 29.09
CA PRO A 334 29.08 3.18 28.90
C PRO A 334 30.60 3.10 28.77
N LEU A 335 31.15 3.80 27.78
CA LEU A 335 32.59 3.95 27.65
C LEU A 335 33.08 4.80 28.83
N LYS A 336 34.02 4.24 29.64
CA LYS A 336 34.54 4.96 30.82
C LYS A 336 35.33 6.22 30.42
N ASP A 337 35.94 6.21 29.23
CA ASP A 337 36.73 7.33 28.69
C ASP A 337 36.17 7.76 27.32
N GLY A 338 34.87 7.75 27.14
CA GLY A 338 34.19 8.08 25.89
C GLY A 338 34.27 9.58 25.57
N VAL A 339 34.44 9.89 24.30
CA VAL A 339 34.33 11.26 23.79
C VAL A 339 32.85 11.63 23.73
N MET A 340 32.50 12.75 24.34
CA MET A 340 31.13 13.27 24.28
C MET A 340 30.86 13.84 22.89
N VAL A 341 29.85 13.31 22.22
CA VAL A 341 29.47 13.74 20.86
C VAL A 341 28.11 14.41 20.91
N TYR A 342 28.05 15.64 20.46
CA TYR A 342 26.79 16.37 20.30
C TYR A 342 26.35 16.28 18.85
N THR A 343 25.12 15.85 18.60
CA THR A 343 24.54 15.79 17.25
C THR A 343 23.35 16.71 17.18
N ASP A 344 23.31 17.57 16.18
CA ASP A 344 22.14 18.39 15.84
C ASP A 344 21.57 17.90 14.51
N GLY A 345 20.27 17.67 14.49
CA GLY A 345 19.54 17.21 13.31
C GLY A 345 18.64 18.30 12.75
N SER A 346 18.86 18.71 11.50
CA SER A 346 17.95 19.65 10.85
C SER A 346 16.66 18.94 10.40
N LYS A 347 15.54 19.65 10.44
CA LYS A 347 14.21 19.20 9.99
C LYS A 347 14.19 18.70 8.53
N ASN A 348 15.18 19.11 7.73
CA ASN A 348 15.30 18.77 6.30
C ASN A 348 16.22 17.58 6.01
N GLY A 349 16.71 16.89 7.03
CA GLY A 349 17.52 15.68 6.86
C GLY A 349 18.90 15.88 6.20
N VAL A 350 19.35 17.11 6.09
CA VAL A 350 20.67 17.48 5.56
C VAL A 350 21.55 17.92 6.71
N GLY A 351 22.54 17.07 7.05
CA GLY A 351 23.65 17.42 7.92
C GLY A 351 23.38 17.24 9.41
N ALA A 352 23.81 16.09 9.94
CA ALA A 352 24.25 16.04 11.35
C ALA A 352 25.60 16.71 11.43
N MET A 353 25.70 17.86 12.09
CA MET A 353 27.00 18.44 12.40
C MET A 353 27.53 17.75 13.65
N LEU A 354 28.63 17.01 13.48
CA LEU A 354 29.28 16.29 14.56
C LEU A 354 30.36 17.21 15.18
N TRP A 355 30.13 17.64 16.42
CA TRP A 355 31.17 18.33 17.19
C TRP A 355 31.85 17.36 18.12
N ILE A 356 33.12 17.09 17.89
CA ILE A 356 33.95 16.30 18.80
C ILE A 356 34.70 17.27 19.71
N LEU A 357 34.28 17.37 20.97
CA LEU A 357 35.02 18.14 21.97
C LEU A 357 35.94 17.20 22.75
N LYS A 358 37.24 17.34 22.56
CA LYS A 358 38.28 16.48 23.18
C LYS A 358 38.49 16.79 24.66
N TYR A 359 38.04 17.91 25.19
CA TYR A 359 38.16 18.28 26.62
C TYR A 359 37.00 19.20 27.03
N ILE A 360 36.19 18.79 27.99
CA ILE A 360 35.41 19.72 28.80
C ILE A 360 35.80 19.54 30.27
N GLN A 361 36.59 20.47 30.78
CA GLN A 361 36.54 20.80 32.21
C GLN A 361 35.15 21.37 32.49
N ARG A 362 34.55 20.89 33.59
CA ARG A 362 33.23 21.31 34.09
C ARG A 362 33.12 22.82 34.17
N THR A 363 32.41 23.44 33.27
CA THR A 363 31.80 24.74 33.50
C THR A 363 30.34 24.62 33.09
N PHE A 364 29.48 24.80 34.06
CA PHE A 364 28.04 24.85 33.89
C PHE A 364 27.68 25.99 32.94
N LEU A 365 27.14 25.65 31.77
CA LEU A 365 26.35 26.58 30.97
C LEU A 365 24.86 26.38 31.31
N PRO A 366 24.10 27.46 31.47
CA PRO A 366 22.69 27.37 31.83
C PRO A 366 21.89 26.72 30.66
N PRO A 367 20.79 26.03 30.97
CA PRO A 367 20.01 25.31 29.98
C PRO A 367 19.33 26.30 29.03
N HIS A 368 19.70 26.28 27.77
CA HIS A 368 18.94 26.94 26.71
C HIS A 368 17.75 26.01 26.33
N PRO A 369 16.51 26.50 26.27
CA PRO A 369 15.31 25.66 26.27
C PRO A 369 14.89 25.15 24.88
N ARG A 370 15.81 24.78 24.00
CA ARG A 370 15.44 24.20 22.70
C ARG A 370 16.45 23.14 22.23
N TRP A 371 16.10 21.84 22.43
CA TRP A 371 16.43 20.71 21.55
C TRP A 371 17.87 20.22 21.51
N TRP A 372 18.41 19.64 22.60
CA TRP A 372 19.63 18.85 22.58
C TRP A 372 19.34 17.39 22.95
N ASN A 373 19.56 16.47 22.03
CA ASN A 373 19.62 15.04 22.35
C ASN A 373 21.07 14.67 22.56
N VAL A 374 21.43 14.27 23.78
CA VAL A 374 22.77 13.79 24.13
C VAL A 374 22.76 12.27 24.08
N TRP A 375 23.65 11.71 23.29
CA TRP A 375 23.87 10.28 23.23
C TRP A 375 25.24 9.96 23.80
N TRP A 376 25.28 8.97 24.70
CA TRP A 376 26.53 8.41 25.23
C TRP A 376 26.93 7.21 24.35
N PHE A 377 28.15 7.18 23.86
CA PHE A 377 28.75 6.05 23.17
C PHE A 377 29.80 5.39 24.07
#